data_2d0fc673bb2a5a8edd4565a51fe9a980
#
_entry.id   2d0fc673bb2a5a8edd4565a51fe9a980
#
_cell.length_a   1.000
_cell.length_b   1.000
_cell.length_c   1.000
_cell.angle_alpha   90.00
_cell.angle_beta   90.00
_cell.angle_gamma   90.00
#
_symmetry.space_group_name_H-M   'P 1'
#
loop_
_entity.id
_entity.type
_entity.pdbx_description
1 polymer ?
#
loop_
_entity_poly.entity_id
_entity_poly.type
_entity_poly.pdbx_seq_one_letter_code
_entity_poly.pdbx_strand_id
1 'polypeptide(L)'
;MDRKIFLMSKEVLKKRLGSFPYSTYHKINITRDYDMLLNYIMNNGYTDSDDIDNIEVNESDIDQIVREYLDTKQSTTYKNLSRCCLKVIFNLNNLDFDRSKYPVTNYSESKSIEDKIISYDEFVEELNNLFNESEKLISYMAFKGLLGQEVMNARMAKESDVDFEKGTWKLYDGRVIDLNKEDPLLTKLLHNTINQTEYIPYDKKDKLSRDGLYMPEAYEYNPDCEYLFKTRNHPRSGNGLAPFARVGIETMFARLVGEFGSIFNRNNLKISGFLDEMYREDPTPNWTIRKINAFKKDKFYKVSSINARVFYLQKYFPEVLEMEKIKKESKKSNEE
;
A
#
# COMPACT_ATOMS: atom_id res chain seq x y z
N MET A 1 -39.65 19.74 15.98
CA MET A 1 -38.67 18.94 16.71
C MET A 1 -37.99 18.03 15.71
N ASP A 2 -36.67 18.13 15.60
CA ASP A 2 -35.91 17.20 14.79
C ASP A 2 -36.05 15.78 15.33
N ARG A 3 -36.17 14.83 14.42
CA ARG A 3 -36.27 13.42 14.79
C ARG A 3 -34.91 12.96 15.26
N LYS A 4 -34.84 12.41 16.46
CA LYS A 4 -33.66 11.81 17.01
C LYS A 4 -33.52 10.35 16.56
N ILE A 5 -32.32 9.94 16.21
CA ILE A 5 -32.00 8.60 15.74
C ILE A 5 -31.03 7.96 16.73
N PHE A 6 -31.40 6.82 17.25
CA PHE A 6 -30.54 6.00 18.08
C PHE A 6 -29.71 5.08 17.21
N LEU A 7 -28.39 5.21 17.30
CA LEU A 7 -27.47 4.28 16.67
C LEU A 7 -27.33 3.04 17.56
N MET A 8 -27.42 1.86 16.94
CA MET A 8 -27.26 0.63 17.71
C MET A 8 -25.88 0.53 18.35
N SER A 9 -25.75 -0.17 19.46
CA SER A 9 -24.44 -0.43 20.06
C SER A 9 -23.57 -1.29 19.17
N LYS A 10 -22.25 -1.18 19.34
CA LYS A 10 -21.25 -1.97 18.58
C LYS A 10 -21.48 -3.48 18.69
N GLU A 11 -21.90 -3.96 19.87
CA GLU A 11 -22.18 -5.37 20.11
C GLU A 11 -23.40 -5.86 19.32
N VAL A 12 -24.46 -5.04 19.25
CA VAL A 12 -25.65 -5.34 18.44
C VAL A 12 -25.28 -5.36 16.96
N LEU A 13 -24.46 -4.41 16.48
CA LEU A 13 -23.97 -4.41 15.10
C LEU A 13 -23.18 -5.67 14.77
N LYS A 14 -22.24 -6.07 15.63
CA LYS A 14 -21.47 -7.31 15.44
C LYS A 14 -22.36 -8.54 15.34
N LYS A 15 -23.35 -8.65 16.23
CA LYS A 15 -24.31 -9.75 16.23
C LYS A 15 -25.10 -9.78 14.92
N ARG A 16 -25.61 -8.64 14.45
CA ARG A 16 -26.33 -8.55 13.17
C ARG A 16 -25.42 -8.88 11.99
N LEU A 17 -24.19 -8.37 11.93
CA LEU A 17 -23.22 -8.71 10.90
C LEU A 17 -22.90 -10.21 10.86
N GLY A 18 -22.97 -10.91 11.99
CA GLY A 18 -22.75 -12.35 12.08
C GLY A 18 -23.67 -13.15 11.16
N SER A 19 -24.94 -12.74 11.00
CA SER A 19 -25.94 -13.41 10.16
C SER A 19 -25.83 -13.10 8.65
N PHE A 20 -24.99 -12.12 8.25
CA PHE A 20 -24.83 -11.77 6.85
C PHE A 20 -23.72 -12.60 6.16
N PRO A 21 -23.86 -12.90 4.86
CA PRO A 21 -22.89 -13.69 4.09
C PRO A 21 -21.64 -12.88 3.68
N TYR A 22 -21.20 -11.97 4.54
CA TYR A 22 -19.97 -11.22 4.33
C TYR A 22 -18.74 -12.03 4.76
N SER A 23 -17.63 -11.86 4.02
CA SER A 23 -16.35 -12.42 4.44
C SER A 23 -15.91 -11.84 5.79
N THR A 24 -15.11 -12.60 6.53
CA THR A 24 -14.54 -12.15 7.82
C THR A 24 -13.83 -10.80 7.68
N TYR A 25 -13.10 -10.59 6.59
CA TYR A 25 -12.43 -9.33 6.29
C TYR A 25 -13.42 -8.15 6.17
N HIS A 26 -14.54 -8.32 5.47
CA HIS A 26 -15.57 -7.28 5.36
C HIS A 26 -16.23 -6.98 6.72
N LYS A 27 -16.54 -8.01 7.50
CA LYS A 27 -17.11 -7.83 8.84
C LYS A 27 -16.19 -7.02 9.75
N ILE A 28 -14.89 -7.31 9.73
CA ILE A 28 -13.89 -6.56 10.51
C ILE A 28 -13.83 -5.09 10.07
N ASN A 29 -13.81 -4.81 8.76
CA ASN A 29 -13.76 -3.44 8.25
C ASN A 29 -15.00 -2.64 8.61
N ILE A 30 -16.20 -3.24 8.47
CA ILE A 30 -17.47 -2.57 8.84
C ILE A 30 -17.50 -2.25 10.35
N THR A 31 -17.10 -3.20 11.19
CA THR A 31 -17.05 -2.99 12.64
C THR A 31 -16.07 -1.90 13.04
N ARG A 32 -14.88 -1.90 12.42
CA ARG A 32 -13.86 -0.88 12.67
C ARG A 32 -14.32 0.50 12.21
N ASP A 33 -14.92 0.59 11.03
CA ASP A 33 -15.40 1.85 10.49
C ASP A 33 -16.56 2.41 11.32
N TYR A 34 -17.41 1.53 11.84
CA TYR A 34 -18.47 1.91 12.78
C TYR A 34 -17.92 2.49 14.08
N ASP A 35 -16.94 1.84 14.68
CA ASP A 35 -16.25 2.32 15.89
C ASP A 35 -15.63 3.71 15.66
N MET A 36 -15.02 3.93 14.51
CA MET A 36 -14.45 5.22 14.13
C MET A 36 -15.55 6.29 13.92
N LEU A 37 -16.71 5.91 13.36
CA LEU A 37 -17.84 6.82 13.16
C LEU A 37 -18.44 7.24 14.50
N LEU A 38 -18.68 6.30 15.43
CA LEU A 38 -19.22 6.60 16.75
C LEU A 38 -18.28 7.54 17.52
N ASN A 39 -16.99 7.27 17.53
CA ASN A 39 -15.99 8.16 18.14
C ASN A 39 -15.97 9.55 17.45
N TYR A 40 -16.15 9.61 16.14
CA TYR A 40 -16.23 10.88 15.42
C TYR A 40 -17.44 11.71 15.87
N ILE A 41 -18.62 11.08 15.99
CA ILE A 41 -19.86 11.71 16.44
C ILE A 41 -19.69 12.30 17.84
N MET A 42 -19.14 11.53 18.78
CA MET A 42 -18.90 11.96 20.15
C MET A 42 -17.90 13.13 20.22
N ASN A 43 -16.77 12.99 19.54
CA ASN A 43 -15.69 13.98 19.61
C ASN A 43 -16.01 15.31 18.93
N ASN A 44 -17.00 15.37 18.06
CA ASN A 44 -17.40 16.57 17.33
C ASN A 44 -18.74 17.15 17.80
N GLY A 45 -19.28 16.67 18.93
CA GLY A 45 -20.46 17.27 19.58
C GLY A 45 -21.78 17.02 18.84
N TYR A 46 -21.87 15.94 18.05
CA TYR A 46 -23.11 15.54 17.39
C TYR A 46 -24.05 14.74 18.29
N THR A 47 -23.64 14.47 19.49
CA THR A 47 -24.43 13.79 20.54
C THR A 47 -24.12 14.40 21.91
N ASP A 48 -25.12 14.41 22.79
CA ASP A 48 -24.96 14.77 24.21
C ASP A 48 -24.55 13.55 25.04
N SER A 49 -24.45 12.36 24.46
CA SER A 49 -24.14 11.13 25.18
C SER A 49 -22.63 10.97 25.36
N ASP A 50 -22.22 10.69 26.58
CA ASP A 50 -20.86 10.28 26.93
C ASP A 50 -20.65 8.76 26.79
N ASP A 51 -21.71 8.01 26.46
CA ASP A 51 -21.69 6.56 26.32
C ASP A 51 -21.74 6.14 24.85
N ILE A 52 -20.67 5.52 24.36
CA ILE A 52 -20.55 5.04 23.00
C ILE A 52 -21.59 3.99 22.59
N ASP A 53 -22.19 3.33 23.55
CA ASP A 53 -23.24 2.33 23.30
C ASP A 53 -24.68 2.94 23.28
N ASN A 54 -24.82 4.23 23.58
CA ASN A 54 -26.08 4.97 23.60
C ASN A 54 -26.01 6.28 22.81
N ILE A 55 -25.50 6.24 21.61
CA ILE A 55 -25.40 7.44 20.76
C ILE A 55 -26.73 7.77 20.11
N GLU A 56 -27.15 9.01 20.27
CA GLU A 56 -28.32 9.62 19.67
C GLU A 56 -27.90 10.83 18.84
N VAL A 57 -28.35 10.91 17.59
CA VAL A 57 -28.03 12.02 16.66
C VAL A 57 -29.33 12.60 16.10
N ASN A 58 -29.32 13.88 15.72
CA ASN A 58 -30.45 14.46 15.01
C ASN A 58 -30.44 13.98 13.55
N GLU A 59 -31.60 13.67 13.01
CA GLU A 59 -31.74 13.20 11.61
C GLU A 59 -31.20 14.24 10.61
N SER A 60 -31.39 15.54 10.92
CA SER A 60 -30.84 16.66 10.13
C SER A 60 -29.33 16.68 10.01
N ASP A 61 -28.62 16.16 11.01
CA ASP A 61 -27.17 16.25 11.10
C ASP A 61 -26.46 15.09 10.38
N ILE A 62 -27.21 14.04 10.00
CA ILE A 62 -26.65 12.82 9.41
C ILE A 62 -25.86 13.11 8.13
N ASP A 63 -26.39 13.92 7.23
CA ASP A 63 -25.70 14.24 5.96
C ASP A 63 -24.39 15.00 6.21
N GLN A 64 -24.38 15.89 7.19
CA GLN A 64 -23.18 16.63 7.58
C GLN A 64 -22.15 15.69 8.24
N ILE A 65 -22.59 14.88 9.20
CA ILE A 65 -21.76 13.86 9.88
C ILE A 65 -21.05 12.96 8.83
N VAL A 66 -21.80 12.45 7.85
CA VAL A 66 -21.24 11.57 6.83
C VAL A 66 -20.21 12.27 5.96
N ARG A 67 -20.48 13.51 5.52
CA ARG A 67 -19.54 14.29 4.69
C ARG A 67 -18.26 14.55 5.44
N GLU A 68 -18.34 15.10 6.62
CA GLU A 68 -17.19 15.43 7.45
C GLU A 68 -16.40 14.18 7.86
N TYR A 69 -17.10 13.10 8.25
CA TYR A 69 -16.45 11.83 8.54
C TYR A 69 -15.67 11.28 7.33
N LEU A 70 -16.25 11.34 6.14
CA LEU A 70 -15.54 10.92 4.92
C LEU A 70 -14.32 11.82 4.63
N ASP A 71 -14.38 13.09 4.97
CA ASP A 71 -13.27 14.03 4.79
C ASP A 71 -12.12 13.79 5.76
N THR A 72 -12.35 13.13 6.89
CA THR A 72 -11.25 12.64 7.75
C THR A 72 -10.38 11.57 7.08
N LYS A 73 -10.86 10.93 6.00
CA LYS A 73 -10.13 9.84 5.34
C LYS A 73 -9.04 10.41 4.41
N GLN A 74 -7.81 9.97 4.63
CA GLN A 74 -6.61 10.48 3.97
C GLN A 74 -6.51 10.12 2.47
N SER A 75 -7.27 9.14 1.98
CA SER A 75 -7.20 8.74 0.58
C SER A 75 -8.54 8.35 -0.01
N THR A 76 -8.66 8.48 -1.35
CA THR A 76 -9.82 8.05 -2.12
C THR A 76 -10.17 6.57 -1.89
N THR A 77 -9.17 5.72 -1.71
CA THR A 77 -9.38 4.29 -1.42
C THR A 77 -10.06 4.11 -0.07
N TYR A 78 -9.61 4.80 0.95
CA TYR A 78 -10.24 4.75 2.28
C TYR A 78 -11.63 5.41 2.27
N LYS A 79 -11.81 6.55 1.59
CA LYS A 79 -13.14 7.16 1.41
C LYS A 79 -14.12 6.19 0.73
N ASN A 80 -13.71 5.49 -0.32
CA ASN A 80 -14.55 4.50 -0.99
C ASN A 80 -14.86 3.28 -0.10
N LEU A 81 -13.90 2.79 0.67
CA LEU A 81 -14.11 1.72 1.64
C LEU A 81 -15.12 2.14 2.70
N SER A 82 -14.93 3.31 3.31
CA SER A 82 -15.86 3.85 4.31
C SER A 82 -17.27 4.05 3.74
N ARG A 83 -17.42 4.53 2.49
CA ARG A 83 -18.75 4.62 1.84
C ARG A 83 -19.43 3.25 1.71
N CYS A 84 -18.68 2.20 1.41
CA CYS A 84 -19.22 0.85 1.37
C CYS A 84 -19.63 0.36 2.77
N CYS A 85 -18.80 0.63 3.77
CA CYS A 85 -19.11 0.31 5.18
C CYS A 85 -20.32 1.10 5.68
N LEU A 86 -20.38 2.41 5.42
CA LEU A 86 -21.49 3.29 5.81
C LEU A 86 -22.80 2.84 5.21
N LYS A 87 -22.84 2.41 3.96
CA LYS A 87 -24.07 1.84 3.36
C LYS A 87 -24.61 0.67 4.19
N VAL A 88 -23.73 -0.24 4.62
CA VAL A 88 -24.13 -1.39 5.44
C VAL A 88 -24.56 -0.94 6.84
N ILE A 89 -23.79 -0.04 7.44
CA ILE A 89 -24.05 0.51 8.78
C ILE A 89 -25.43 1.20 8.81
N PHE A 90 -25.71 2.05 7.84
CA PHE A 90 -26.97 2.80 7.74
C PHE A 90 -28.14 1.83 7.55
N ASN A 91 -28.03 0.90 6.61
CA ASN A 91 -29.08 -0.10 6.39
C ASN A 91 -29.38 -0.93 7.66
N LEU A 92 -28.35 -1.28 8.43
CA LEU A 92 -28.52 -2.01 9.69
C LEU A 92 -29.21 -1.16 10.78
N ASN A 93 -28.99 0.17 10.73
CA ASN A 93 -29.66 1.13 11.63
C ASN A 93 -31.05 1.58 11.09
N ASN A 94 -31.57 0.96 10.05
CA ASN A 94 -32.81 1.33 9.36
C ASN A 94 -32.78 2.77 8.81
N LEU A 95 -31.62 3.24 8.40
CA LEU A 95 -31.40 4.52 7.73
C LEU A 95 -31.17 4.28 6.24
N ASP A 96 -31.67 5.19 5.42
CA ASP A 96 -31.37 5.15 3.99
C ASP A 96 -30.03 5.81 3.71
N PHE A 97 -29.20 5.18 2.86
CA PHE A 97 -27.91 5.68 2.45
C PHE A 97 -27.81 5.80 0.93
N ASP A 98 -28.06 6.99 0.45
CA ASP A 98 -27.87 7.31 -0.95
C ASP A 98 -26.40 7.61 -1.23
N ARG A 99 -25.72 6.65 -1.87
CA ARG A 99 -24.31 6.78 -2.22
C ARG A 99 -24.02 7.94 -3.19
N SER A 100 -25.00 8.38 -3.98
CA SER A 100 -24.82 9.47 -4.94
C SER A 100 -24.66 10.83 -4.25
N LYS A 101 -25.24 11.00 -3.07
CA LYS A 101 -25.11 12.22 -2.25
C LYS A 101 -23.68 12.47 -1.71
N TYR A 102 -22.85 11.44 -1.71
CA TYR A 102 -21.48 11.51 -1.18
C TYR A 102 -20.46 11.11 -2.28
N PRO A 103 -20.31 11.91 -3.31
CA PRO A 103 -19.36 11.61 -4.36
C PRO A 103 -17.95 11.61 -3.75
N VAL A 104 -17.25 10.51 -3.90
CA VAL A 104 -15.80 10.50 -3.71
C VAL A 104 -15.22 10.93 -5.03
N THR A 105 -14.93 12.22 -5.13
CA THR A 105 -14.16 12.73 -6.25
C THR A 105 -12.83 12.01 -6.26
N ASN A 106 -12.44 11.46 -7.40
CA ASN A 106 -11.11 10.85 -7.60
C ASN A 106 -10.00 11.92 -7.63
N TYR A 107 -10.30 13.11 -7.20
CA TYR A 107 -9.34 14.12 -6.82
C TYR A 107 -8.89 13.80 -5.37
N SER A 108 -7.98 12.83 -5.23
CA SER A 108 -6.89 13.17 -4.33
C SER A 108 -6.36 14.48 -4.90
N GLU A 109 -6.49 15.58 -4.16
CA GLU A 109 -5.43 16.57 -4.18
C GLU A 109 -4.16 15.74 -4.06
N SER A 110 -3.49 15.58 -5.16
CA SER A 110 -2.26 14.85 -5.22
C SER A 110 -1.30 15.66 -4.34
N LYS A 111 -1.03 15.20 -3.14
CA LYS A 111 0.32 15.34 -2.64
C LYS A 111 1.14 14.92 -3.84
N SER A 112 1.96 15.79 -4.35
CA SER A 112 2.42 15.75 -5.73
C SER A 112 2.85 14.33 -6.08
N ILE A 113 2.52 13.85 -7.27
CA ILE A 113 2.99 12.54 -7.74
C ILE A 113 4.51 12.49 -7.66
N GLU A 114 5.16 13.65 -7.78
CA GLU A 114 6.57 13.88 -7.58
C GLU A 114 7.09 13.28 -6.27
N ASP A 115 6.30 13.38 -5.16
CA ASP A 115 6.70 12.77 -3.88
C ASP A 115 6.46 11.24 -3.80
N LYS A 116 5.90 10.62 -4.84
CA LYS A 116 5.48 9.22 -4.80
C LYS A 116 6.03 8.36 -5.91
N ILE A 117 6.32 8.98 -7.05
CA ILE A 117 6.77 8.31 -8.27
C ILE A 117 8.17 8.83 -8.61
N ILE A 118 9.14 7.95 -8.58
CA ILE A 118 10.54 8.26 -8.83
C ILE A 118 11.06 7.56 -10.08
N SER A 119 12.05 8.13 -10.73
CA SER A 119 12.82 7.51 -11.79
C SER A 119 13.73 6.42 -11.23
N TYR A 120 14.34 5.65 -12.12
CA TYR A 120 15.33 4.64 -11.71
C TYR A 120 16.54 5.27 -11.01
N ASP A 121 17.05 6.37 -11.52
CA ASP A 121 18.25 7.02 -10.98
C ASP A 121 17.97 7.58 -9.56
N GLU A 122 16.83 8.27 -9.36
CA GLU A 122 16.34 8.70 -8.05
C GLU A 122 16.17 7.50 -7.09
N PHE A 123 15.64 6.39 -7.60
CA PHE A 123 15.46 5.17 -6.80
C PHE A 123 16.80 4.59 -6.34
N VAL A 124 17.82 4.56 -7.20
CA VAL A 124 19.16 4.06 -6.86
C VAL A 124 19.82 4.97 -5.81
N GLU A 125 19.64 6.29 -5.91
CA GLU A 125 20.11 7.21 -4.88
C GLU A 125 19.45 6.95 -3.53
N GLU A 126 18.12 6.78 -3.52
CA GLU A 126 17.38 6.50 -2.28
C GLU A 126 17.71 5.13 -1.67
N LEU A 127 18.04 4.13 -2.49
CA LEU A 127 18.52 2.83 -1.97
C LEU A 127 19.79 2.97 -1.13
N ASN A 128 20.66 3.93 -1.44
CA ASN A 128 21.89 4.13 -0.68
C ASN A 128 21.64 4.63 0.75
N ASN A 129 20.47 5.19 1.03
CA ASN A 129 20.07 5.62 2.36
C ASN A 129 19.66 4.44 3.26
N LEU A 130 19.40 3.25 2.69
CA LEU A 130 19.05 2.07 3.46
C LEU A 130 20.30 1.40 4.05
N PHE A 131 20.18 0.92 5.30
CA PHE A 131 21.30 0.26 5.99
C PHE A 131 21.42 -1.22 5.65
N ASN A 132 20.28 -1.88 5.41
CA ASN A 132 20.23 -3.33 5.27
C ASN A 132 20.15 -3.75 3.80
N GLU A 133 21.07 -4.59 3.35
CA GLU A 133 21.13 -5.07 1.97
C GLU A 133 19.86 -5.86 1.58
N SER A 134 19.31 -6.63 2.52
CA SER A 134 18.03 -7.33 2.32
C SER A 134 16.86 -6.37 2.02
N GLU A 135 16.82 -5.19 2.65
CA GLU A 135 15.79 -4.18 2.38
C GLU A 135 16.00 -3.48 1.05
N LYS A 136 17.26 -3.24 0.66
CA LYS A 136 17.62 -2.73 -0.66
C LYS A 136 17.14 -3.69 -1.74
N LEU A 137 17.45 -4.99 -1.60
CA LEU A 137 17.06 -6.01 -2.58
C LEU A 137 15.53 -6.18 -2.66
N ILE A 138 14.81 -6.22 -1.54
CA ILE A 138 13.34 -6.30 -1.54
C ILE A 138 12.73 -5.06 -2.20
N SER A 139 13.27 -3.88 -1.93
CA SER A 139 12.82 -2.62 -2.56
C SER A 139 13.09 -2.63 -4.08
N TYR A 140 14.26 -3.13 -4.51
CA TYR A 140 14.59 -3.34 -5.91
C TYR A 140 13.62 -4.34 -6.57
N MET A 141 13.34 -5.47 -5.91
CA MET A 141 12.33 -6.43 -6.39
C MET A 141 10.94 -5.80 -6.54
N ALA A 142 10.56 -4.89 -5.62
CA ALA A 142 9.30 -4.16 -5.73
C ALA A 142 9.29 -3.24 -6.95
N PHE A 143 10.37 -2.48 -7.14
CA PHE A 143 10.55 -1.59 -8.29
C PHE A 143 10.51 -2.37 -9.63
N LYS A 144 11.20 -3.48 -9.72
CA LYS A 144 11.24 -4.35 -10.92
C LYS A 144 10.04 -5.30 -11.07
N GLY A 145 9.03 -5.25 -10.19
CA GLY A 145 7.87 -6.12 -10.26
C GLY A 145 8.15 -7.60 -9.96
N LEU A 146 9.28 -7.90 -9.30
CA LEU A 146 9.76 -9.26 -9.06
C LEU A 146 9.24 -9.91 -7.78
N LEU A 147 8.51 -9.19 -6.92
CA LEU A 147 8.03 -9.73 -5.62
C LEU A 147 7.08 -10.93 -5.76
N GLY A 148 6.43 -11.10 -6.92
CA GLY A 148 5.45 -12.17 -7.14
C GLY A 148 4.11 -11.93 -6.44
N GLN A 149 3.22 -12.93 -6.57
CA GLN A 149 1.93 -12.92 -5.87
C GLN A 149 2.17 -13.09 -4.36
N GLU A 150 1.51 -12.29 -3.53
CA GLU A 150 1.65 -12.31 -2.07
C GLU A 150 3.10 -12.24 -1.57
N VAL A 151 3.96 -11.57 -2.34
CA VAL A 151 5.41 -11.43 -2.12
C VAL A 151 6.16 -12.76 -2.01
N MET A 152 5.62 -13.83 -2.65
CA MET A 152 6.16 -15.18 -2.52
C MET A 152 7.59 -15.32 -3.05
N ASN A 153 7.96 -14.58 -4.12
CA ASN A 153 9.33 -14.65 -4.64
C ASN A 153 10.35 -14.14 -3.64
N ALA A 154 10.02 -13.11 -2.85
CA ALA A 154 10.91 -12.67 -1.77
C ALA A 154 10.88 -13.63 -0.58
N ARG A 155 9.68 -14.10 -0.18
CA ARG A 155 9.54 -14.95 1.01
C ARG A 155 10.25 -16.28 0.88
N MET A 156 10.21 -16.88 -0.31
CA MET A 156 10.68 -18.24 -0.56
C MET A 156 12.02 -18.30 -1.29
N ALA A 157 12.62 -17.14 -1.59
CA ALA A 157 13.94 -17.09 -2.22
C ALA A 157 15.00 -17.72 -1.32
N LYS A 158 15.78 -18.61 -1.89
CA LYS A 158 16.91 -19.27 -1.22
C LYS A 158 18.24 -18.81 -1.82
N GLU A 159 19.30 -18.89 -1.06
CA GLU A 159 20.65 -18.62 -1.57
C GLU A 159 21.01 -19.56 -2.73
N SER A 160 20.59 -20.83 -2.64
CA SER A 160 20.78 -21.85 -3.67
C SER A 160 20.02 -21.59 -4.99
N ASP A 161 19.06 -20.66 -5.01
CA ASP A 161 18.34 -20.26 -6.22
C ASP A 161 19.15 -19.30 -7.09
N VAL A 162 20.27 -18.75 -6.56
CA VAL A 162 21.17 -17.83 -7.24
C VAL A 162 22.42 -18.57 -7.70
N ASP A 163 22.64 -18.61 -9.00
CA ASP A 163 23.82 -19.21 -9.63
C ASP A 163 24.63 -18.11 -10.32
N PHE A 164 25.63 -17.59 -9.63
CA PHE A 164 26.50 -16.52 -10.15
C PHE A 164 27.42 -17.00 -11.28
N GLU A 165 27.77 -18.29 -11.33
CA GLU A 165 28.61 -18.84 -12.40
C GLU A 165 27.84 -18.90 -13.72
N LYS A 166 26.57 -19.34 -13.66
CA LYS A 166 25.67 -19.33 -14.83
C LYS A 166 25.03 -17.97 -15.08
N GLY A 167 25.13 -17.04 -14.13
CA GLY A 167 24.49 -15.75 -14.22
C GLY A 167 22.95 -15.83 -14.18
N THR A 168 22.39 -16.68 -13.30
CA THR A 168 20.93 -16.88 -13.24
C THR A 168 20.40 -16.84 -11.82
N TRP A 169 19.19 -16.31 -11.68
CA TRP A 169 18.41 -16.35 -10.42
C TRP A 169 17.02 -16.93 -10.67
N LYS A 170 16.71 -18.07 -10.05
CA LYS A 170 15.41 -18.72 -10.15
C LYS A 170 14.45 -18.19 -9.09
N LEU A 171 13.34 -17.59 -9.51
CA LEU A 171 12.29 -17.14 -8.62
C LEU A 171 11.33 -18.27 -8.24
N TYR A 172 10.65 -18.12 -7.10
CA TYR A 172 9.68 -19.12 -6.60
C TYR A 172 8.53 -19.38 -7.57
N ASP A 173 8.08 -18.39 -8.35
CA ASP A 173 7.04 -18.54 -9.37
C ASP A 173 7.53 -19.21 -10.67
N GLY A 174 8.75 -19.72 -10.68
CA GLY A 174 9.35 -20.46 -11.78
C GLY A 174 10.05 -19.60 -12.82
N ARG A 175 9.99 -18.28 -12.75
CA ARG A 175 10.77 -17.40 -13.64
C ARG A 175 12.24 -17.55 -13.36
N VAL A 176 13.04 -17.43 -14.42
CA VAL A 176 14.50 -17.37 -14.32
C VAL A 176 14.96 -15.99 -14.81
N ILE A 177 15.66 -15.29 -13.95
CA ILE A 177 16.26 -13.99 -14.25
C ILE A 177 17.67 -14.21 -14.77
N ASP A 178 17.99 -13.68 -15.93
CA ASP A 178 19.33 -13.70 -16.54
C ASP A 178 20.12 -12.50 -16.00
N LEU A 179 20.96 -12.74 -15.00
CA LEU A 179 21.73 -11.69 -14.32
C LEU A 179 22.74 -10.98 -15.24
N ASN A 180 23.12 -11.63 -16.35
CA ASN A 180 24.03 -11.03 -17.32
C ASN A 180 23.35 -10.00 -18.22
N LYS A 181 22.01 -10.05 -18.32
CA LYS A 181 21.20 -9.10 -19.08
C LYS A 181 20.53 -8.05 -18.21
N GLU A 182 20.43 -8.31 -16.90
CA GLU A 182 19.88 -7.36 -15.95
C GLU A 182 20.93 -6.30 -15.57
N ASP A 183 20.44 -5.30 -14.87
CA ASP A 183 21.24 -4.26 -14.27
C ASP A 183 22.28 -4.85 -13.29
N PRO A 184 23.56 -4.48 -13.40
CA PRO A 184 24.60 -4.90 -12.47
C PRO A 184 24.29 -4.66 -10.99
N LEU A 185 23.41 -3.70 -10.69
CA LEU A 185 22.93 -3.44 -9.33
C LEU A 185 22.24 -4.66 -8.74
N LEU A 186 21.42 -5.40 -9.52
CA LEU A 186 20.76 -6.62 -9.03
C LEU A 186 21.77 -7.64 -8.55
N THR A 187 22.79 -7.93 -9.34
CA THR A 187 23.85 -8.89 -8.99
C THR A 187 24.58 -8.46 -7.72
N LYS A 188 24.90 -7.16 -7.61
CA LYS A 188 25.53 -6.59 -6.41
C LYS A 188 24.64 -6.74 -5.18
N LEU A 189 23.34 -6.41 -5.29
CA LEU A 189 22.37 -6.53 -4.18
C LEU A 189 22.18 -7.98 -3.75
N LEU A 190 22.13 -8.93 -4.69
CA LEU A 190 22.06 -10.36 -4.37
C LEU A 190 23.29 -10.80 -3.58
N HIS A 191 24.48 -10.46 -4.08
CA HIS A 191 25.74 -10.81 -3.41
C HIS A 191 25.83 -10.24 -2.00
N ASN A 192 25.47 -8.96 -1.85
CA ASN A 192 25.49 -8.29 -0.54
C ASN A 192 24.44 -8.88 0.42
N THR A 193 23.25 -9.22 -0.07
CA THR A 193 22.19 -9.81 0.76
C THR A 193 22.56 -11.20 1.25
N ILE A 194 23.18 -12.04 0.42
CA ILE A 194 23.68 -13.36 0.81
C ILE A 194 24.73 -13.24 1.93
N ASN A 195 25.63 -12.28 1.80
CA ASN A 195 26.71 -12.06 2.76
C ASN A 195 26.30 -11.21 3.99
N GLN A 196 25.05 -10.77 4.06
CA GLN A 196 24.57 -10.00 5.21
C GLN A 196 24.42 -10.92 6.43
N THR A 197 25.18 -10.63 7.50
CA THR A 197 25.22 -11.42 8.74
C THR A 197 24.35 -10.85 9.86
N GLU A 198 24.00 -9.57 9.76
CA GLU A 198 23.26 -8.86 10.80
C GLU A 198 22.22 -7.90 10.20
N TYR A 199 21.24 -7.53 11.00
CA TYR A 199 20.24 -6.51 10.68
C TYR A 199 20.44 -5.29 11.56
N ILE A 200 20.54 -4.10 10.96
CA ILE A 200 20.71 -2.82 11.66
C ILE A 200 19.36 -2.10 11.72
N PRO A 201 18.74 -1.90 12.89
CA PRO A 201 17.51 -1.13 13.02
C PRO A 201 17.78 0.37 12.79
N TYR A 202 16.81 1.07 12.16
CA TYR A 202 16.91 2.50 11.87
C TYR A 202 16.80 3.36 13.12
N ASP A 203 16.01 2.92 14.07
CA ASP A 203 15.75 3.67 15.30
C ASP A 203 16.83 3.35 16.35
N LYS A 204 17.82 4.23 16.44
CA LYS A 204 18.86 4.18 17.46
C LYS A 204 18.44 4.74 18.83
N LYS A 205 17.22 5.26 18.93
CA LYS A 205 16.70 5.75 20.21
C LYS A 205 16.28 4.55 21.06
N ASP A 206 16.81 4.49 22.27
CA ASP A 206 16.54 3.57 23.38
C ASP A 206 15.11 3.03 23.43
N LYS A 207 14.76 2.16 22.51
CA LYS A 207 13.49 1.44 22.57
C LYS A 207 13.68 0.20 23.40
N LEU A 208 13.21 0.29 24.62
CA LEU A 208 12.86 -0.91 25.36
C LEU A 208 11.86 -1.71 24.51
N SER A 209 12.08 -3.00 24.37
CA SER A 209 11.05 -3.89 23.82
C SER A 209 9.78 -3.76 24.66
N ARG A 210 8.64 -4.27 24.16
CA ARG A 210 7.39 -4.32 24.96
C ARG A 210 7.58 -4.99 26.32
N ASP A 211 8.61 -5.83 26.44
CA ASP A 211 8.96 -6.57 27.65
C ASP A 211 10.01 -5.83 28.50
N GLY A 212 10.32 -4.57 28.17
CA GLY A 212 11.30 -3.75 28.91
C GLY A 212 12.76 -4.14 28.69
N LEU A 213 13.04 -5.02 27.73
CA LEU A 213 14.40 -5.46 27.41
C LEU A 213 15.06 -4.47 26.44
N TYR A 214 16.34 -4.21 26.65
CA TYR A 214 17.17 -3.41 25.75
C TYR A 214 17.20 -4.05 24.36
N MET A 215 16.89 -3.29 23.32
CA MET A 215 17.02 -3.76 21.93
C MET A 215 18.47 -3.59 21.49
N PRO A 216 19.13 -4.66 21.04
CA PRO A 216 20.50 -4.55 20.55
C PRO A 216 20.57 -3.62 19.33
N GLU A 217 21.71 -2.93 19.17
CA GLU A 217 21.94 -2.04 18.01
C GLU A 217 21.88 -2.78 16.68
N ALA A 218 22.22 -4.06 16.69
CA ALA A 218 22.08 -4.95 15.54
C ALA A 218 21.56 -6.33 15.98
N TYR A 219 20.94 -7.07 15.06
CA TYR A 219 20.55 -8.46 15.28
C TYR A 219 21.40 -9.36 14.38
N GLU A 220 22.02 -10.35 14.98
CA GLU A 220 22.67 -11.40 14.21
C GLU A 220 21.62 -12.30 13.54
N TYR A 221 21.87 -12.65 12.28
CA TYR A 221 21.12 -13.68 11.58
C TYR A 221 21.65 -15.06 11.94
N ASN A 222 20.77 -16.08 11.82
CA ASN A 222 21.22 -17.45 11.95
C ASN A 222 22.05 -17.82 10.70
N PRO A 223 23.33 -18.25 10.84
CA PRO A 223 24.17 -18.60 9.70
C PRO A 223 23.66 -19.82 8.92
N ASP A 224 22.87 -20.70 9.57
CA ASP A 224 22.32 -21.91 8.95
C ASP A 224 21.01 -21.62 8.15
N CYS A 225 20.59 -20.36 8.07
CA CYS A 225 19.40 -19.98 7.33
C CYS A 225 19.63 -20.12 5.81
N GLU A 226 18.86 -20.97 5.16
CA GLU A 226 18.94 -21.20 3.70
C GLU A 226 18.26 -20.09 2.86
N TYR A 227 17.44 -19.24 3.52
CA TYR A 227 16.68 -18.21 2.82
C TYR A 227 17.53 -16.97 2.56
N LEU A 228 17.36 -16.40 1.36
CA LEU A 228 18.03 -15.15 0.96
C LEU A 228 17.65 -13.99 1.88
N PHE A 229 16.38 -13.92 2.26
CA PHE A 229 15.88 -12.91 3.21
C PHE A 229 15.75 -13.53 4.59
N LYS A 230 16.79 -13.33 5.39
CA LYS A 230 16.94 -13.91 6.71
C LYS A 230 16.03 -13.21 7.73
N THR A 231 15.56 -13.98 8.70
CA THR A 231 14.78 -13.46 9.84
C THR A 231 15.64 -13.42 11.08
N ARG A 232 15.23 -12.58 12.05
CA ARG A 232 15.91 -12.50 13.34
C ARG A 232 16.00 -13.89 13.99
N ASN A 233 17.13 -14.21 14.57
CA ASN A 233 17.31 -15.41 15.40
C ASN A 233 16.47 -15.29 16.68
N HIS A 234 15.23 -15.80 16.64
CA HIS A 234 14.26 -15.72 17.74
C HIS A 234 13.33 -16.95 17.67
N PRO A 235 12.87 -17.52 18.78
CA PRO A 235 11.98 -18.69 18.78
C PRO A 235 10.72 -18.55 17.92
N ARG A 236 10.10 -17.36 17.88
CA ARG A 236 8.91 -17.10 17.05
C ARG A 236 9.18 -17.15 15.54
N SER A 237 10.42 -17.01 15.11
CA SER A 237 10.85 -17.13 13.71
C SER A 237 11.59 -18.46 13.44
N GLY A 238 11.34 -19.49 14.25
CA GLY A 238 12.04 -20.76 14.12
C GLY A 238 13.54 -20.62 14.30
N ASN A 239 13.97 -19.79 15.25
CA ASN A 239 15.38 -19.46 15.49
C ASN A 239 16.09 -18.89 14.23
N GLY A 240 15.36 -18.14 13.42
CA GLY A 240 15.88 -17.53 12.19
C GLY A 240 15.93 -18.46 10.97
N LEU A 241 15.44 -19.70 11.08
CA LEU A 241 15.43 -20.68 9.99
C LEU A 241 14.14 -20.67 9.17
N ALA A 242 13.10 -19.96 9.61
CA ALA A 242 11.85 -19.86 8.89
C ALA A 242 11.90 -18.81 7.77
N PRO A 243 11.13 -18.99 6.67
CA PRO A 243 11.05 -18.00 5.61
C PRO A 243 10.45 -16.69 6.13
N PHE A 244 10.82 -15.58 5.52
CA PHE A 244 10.32 -14.26 5.90
C PHE A 244 8.81 -14.20 5.79
N ALA A 245 8.11 -13.84 6.86
CA ALA A 245 6.65 -13.80 6.85
C ALA A 245 6.15 -12.62 5.99
N ARG A 246 4.99 -12.81 5.30
CA ARG A 246 4.36 -11.74 4.52
C ARG A 246 4.17 -10.46 5.35
N VAL A 247 3.64 -10.60 6.56
CA VAL A 247 3.46 -9.46 7.49
C VAL A 247 4.79 -8.77 7.79
N GLY A 248 5.89 -9.52 7.90
CA GLY A 248 7.22 -8.96 8.11
C GLY A 248 7.65 -8.05 6.94
N ILE A 249 7.44 -8.48 5.69
CA ILE A 249 7.73 -7.65 4.51
C ILE A 249 6.83 -6.41 4.46
N GLU A 250 5.54 -6.56 4.76
CA GLU A 250 4.60 -5.43 4.80
C GLU A 250 4.99 -4.42 5.90
N THR A 251 5.39 -4.91 7.08
CA THR A 251 5.89 -4.07 8.18
C THR A 251 7.21 -3.37 7.83
N MET A 252 8.12 -4.07 7.12
CA MET A 252 9.35 -3.47 6.60
C MET A 252 9.03 -2.27 5.70
N PHE A 253 8.17 -2.44 4.69
CA PHE A 253 7.76 -1.31 3.83
C PHE A 253 7.08 -0.18 4.62
N ALA A 254 6.21 -0.50 5.60
CA ALA A 254 5.58 0.52 6.44
C ALA A 254 6.60 1.33 7.24
N ARG A 255 7.66 0.68 7.74
CA ARG A 255 8.77 1.34 8.42
C ARG A 255 9.58 2.19 7.46
N LEU A 256 9.96 1.68 6.29
CA LEU A 256 10.70 2.45 5.28
C LEU A 256 9.93 3.70 4.84
N VAL A 257 8.60 3.61 4.73
CA VAL A 257 7.74 4.78 4.49
C VAL A 257 7.83 5.79 5.65
N GLY A 258 7.87 5.31 6.88
CA GLY A 258 7.99 6.18 8.06
C GLY A 258 9.33 6.91 8.13
N GLU A 259 10.42 6.25 7.75
CA GLU A 259 11.80 6.79 7.85
C GLU A 259 12.19 7.62 6.61
N PHE A 260 11.85 7.16 5.40
CA PHE A 260 12.35 7.69 4.14
C PHE A 260 11.23 8.25 3.23
N GLY A 261 9.98 8.21 3.67
CA GLY A 261 8.87 8.79 2.93
C GLY A 261 8.11 7.83 2.02
N SER A 262 7.10 8.38 1.35
CA SER A 262 6.10 7.62 0.59
C SER A 262 6.64 6.90 -0.64
N ILE A 263 7.82 7.25 -1.12
CA ILE A 263 8.52 6.59 -2.24
C ILE A 263 8.74 5.11 -1.96
N PHE A 264 9.09 4.74 -0.72
CA PHE A 264 9.26 3.35 -0.30
C PHE A 264 7.96 2.59 -0.07
N ASN A 265 6.80 3.18 -0.39
CA ASN A 265 5.58 2.38 -0.44
C ASN A 265 5.68 1.35 -1.57
N ARG A 266 5.45 0.07 -1.26
CA ARG A 266 5.55 -1.04 -2.22
C ARG A 266 4.79 -0.81 -3.54
N ASN A 267 3.61 -0.19 -3.47
CA ASN A 267 2.84 0.11 -4.67
C ASN A 267 3.42 1.28 -5.47
N ASN A 268 3.96 2.30 -4.78
CA ASN A 268 4.63 3.42 -5.44
C ASN A 268 5.90 2.96 -6.15
N LEU A 269 6.73 2.15 -5.50
CA LEU A 269 7.91 1.53 -6.14
C LEU A 269 7.54 0.72 -7.38
N LYS A 270 6.52 -0.15 -7.27
CA LYS A 270 6.06 -0.94 -8.41
C LYS A 270 5.54 -0.07 -9.55
N ILE A 271 4.80 1.01 -9.25
CA ILE A 271 4.33 1.93 -10.27
C ILE A 271 5.51 2.67 -10.89
N SER A 272 6.43 3.20 -10.08
CA SER A 272 7.65 3.88 -10.52
C SER A 272 8.45 3.03 -11.50
N GLY A 273 8.74 1.78 -11.14
CA GLY A 273 9.47 0.88 -12.02
C GLY A 273 8.74 0.56 -13.32
N PHE A 274 7.41 0.42 -13.27
CA PHE A 274 6.64 0.22 -14.50
C PHE A 274 6.66 1.45 -15.41
N LEU A 275 6.57 2.65 -14.85
CA LEU A 275 6.65 3.89 -15.63
C LEU A 275 8.05 4.13 -16.19
N ASP A 276 9.10 3.80 -15.45
CA ASP A 276 10.47 3.85 -15.91
C ASP A 276 10.69 2.90 -17.10
N GLU A 277 10.18 1.66 -17.04
CA GLU A 277 10.25 0.75 -18.18
C GLU A 277 9.45 1.25 -19.39
N MET A 278 8.27 1.86 -19.18
CA MET A 278 7.53 2.51 -20.27
C MET A 278 8.36 3.63 -20.91
N TYR A 279 9.02 4.46 -20.12
CA TYR A 279 9.84 5.57 -20.61
C TYR A 279 11.06 5.07 -21.38
N ARG A 280 11.72 4.01 -20.92
CA ARG A 280 12.85 3.37 -21.62
C ARG A 280 12.44 2.74 -22.95
N GLU A 281 11.24 2.13 -23.00
CA GLU A 281 10.72 1.52 -24.23
C GLU A 281 10.32 2.57 -25.29
N ASP A 282 9.62 3.62 -24.84
CA ASP A 282 9.18 4.71 -25.73
C ASP A 282 9.05 6.02 -24.94
N PRO A 283 10.07 6.89 -25.00
CA PRO A 283 10.11 8.16 -24.26
C PRO A 283 9.23 9.25 -24.93
N THR A 284 7.99 8.90 -25.31
CA THR A 284 7.03 9.81 -25.91
C THR A 284 5.70 9.82 -25.13
N PRO A 285 4.87 10.88 -25.27
CA PRO A 285 3.56 10.91 -24.62
C PRO A 285 2.53 9.97 -25.27
N ASN A 286 2.89 9.20 -26.29
CA ASN A 286 1.98 8.42 -27.15
C ASN A 286 1.54 7.07 -26.53
N TRP A 287 1.59 6.94 -25.22
CA TRP A 287 1.12 5.77 -24.49
C TRP A 287 -0.40 5.75 -24.38
N THR A 288 -1.08 5.04 -25.29
CA THR A 288 -2.51 4.78 -25.16
C THR A 288 -2.79 3.63 -24.21
N ILE A 289 -4.02 3.56 -23.64
CA ILE A 289 -4.42 2.44 -22.78
C ILE A 289 -4.24 1.09 -23.48
N ARG A 290 -4.51 1.02 -24.80
CA ARG A 290 -4.32 -0.20 -25.60
C ARG A 290 -2.85 -0.60 -25.69
N LYS A 291 -1.94 0.36 -25.93
CA LYS A 291 -0.49 0.15 -25.97
C LYS A 291 0.03 -0.31 -24.60
N ILE A 292 -0.42 0.34 -23.51
CA ILE A 292 -0.06 -0.07 -22.14
C ILE A 292 -0.56 -1.47 -21.82
N ASN A 293 -1.78 -1.84 -22.24
CA ASN A 293 -2.30 -3.19 -22.03
C ASN A 293 -1.50 -4.25 -22.80
N ALA A 294 -1.03 -3.95 -24.01
CA ALA A 294 -0.14 -4.83 -24.76
C ALA A 294 1.21 -4.97 -24.07
N PHE A 295 1.84 -3.85 -23.71
CA PHE A 295 3.13 -3.81 -23.01
C PHE A 295 3.11 -4.60 -21.68
N LYS A 296 2.02 -4.52 -20.92
CA LYS A 296 1.86 -5.26 -19.64
C LYS A 296 1.85 -6.78 -19.79
N LYS A 297 1.47 -7.33 -20.96
CA LYS A 297 1.41 -8.79 -21.13
C LYS A 297 2.77 -9.44 -20.99
N ASP A 298 3.81 -8.72 -21.42
CA ASP A 298 5.18 -9.20 -21.41
C ASP A 298 5.95 -8.79 -20.15
N LYS A 299 5.28 -8.10 -19.25
CA LYS A 299 5.87 -7.54 -18.02
C LYS A 299 5.17 -8.08 -16.76
N PHE A 300 5.91 -8.15 -15.68
CA PHE A 300 5.44 -8.74 -14.42
C PHE A 300 4.62 -7.79 -13.54
N TYR A 301 4.35 -6.59 -14.01
CA TYR A 301 3.63 -5.57 -13.26
C TYR A 301 2.11 -5.72 -13.33
N LYS A 302 1.45 -5.73 -12.17
CA LYS A 302 -0.01 -5.64 -12.05
C LYS A 302 -0.41 -4.19 -11.72
N VAL A 303 -0.37 -3.31 -12.72
CA VAL A 303 -0.73 -1.89 -12.59
C VAL A 303 -1.97 -1.60 -13.42
N SER A 304 -2.87 -0.72 -12.94
CA SER A 304 -3.99 -0.22 -13.73
C SER A 304 -3.48 0.57 -14.94
N SER A 305 -3.90 0.21 -16.16
CA SER A 305 -3.42 0.89 -17.37
C SER A 305 -3.91 2.34 -17.47
N ILE A 306 -5.07 2.64 -16.88
CA ILE A 306 -5.59 4.01 -16.80
C ILE A 306 -4.70 4.84 -15.88
N ASN A 307 -4.43 4.35 -14.67
CA ASN A 307 -3.57 5.04 -13.72
C ASN A 307 -2.13 5.15 -14.23
N ALA A 308 -1.60 4.09 -14.85
CA ALA A 308 -0.26 4.12 -15.45
C ALA A 308 -0.15 5.23 -16.50
N ARG A 309 -1.14 5.37 -17.39
CA ARG A 309 -1.13 6.45 -18.38
C ARG A 309 -1.15 7.84 -17.74
N VAL A 310 -2.04 8.05 -16.77
CA VAL A 310 -2.14 9.33 -16.06
C VAL A 310 -0.83 9.66 -15.36
N PHE A 311 -0.26 8.72 -14.60
CA PHE A 311 0.97 8.91 -13.85
C PHE A 311 2.18 9.08 -14.79
N TYR A 312 2.22 8.35 -15.91
CA TYR A 312 3.26 8.50 -16.91
C TYR A 312 3.27 9.92 -17.50
N LEU A 313 2.11 10.40 -17.95
CA LEU A 313 1.99 11.76 -18.47
C LEU A 313 2.31 12.79 -17.39
N GLN A 314 1.84 12.60 -16.16
CA GLN A 314 2.10 13.54 -15.08
C GLN A 314 3.58 13.63 -14.69
N LYS A 315 4.33 12.50 -14.72
CA LYS A 315 5.77 12.48 -14.40
C LYS A 315 6.61 13.02 -15.54
N TYR A 316 6.34 12.61 -16.79
CA TYR A 316 7.25 12.87 -17.90
C TYR A 316 6.73 13.91 -18.91
N PHE A 317 5.42 14.17 -18.96
CA PHE A 317 4.77 15.04 -19.96
C PHE A 317 3.60 15.82 -19.33
N PRO A 318 3.79 16.59 -18.27
CA PRO A 318 2.72 17.25 -17.53
C PRO A 318 1.91 18.22 -18.40
N GLU A 319 2.54 18.90 -19.39
CA GLU A 319 1.91 19.81 -20.33
C GLU A 319 0.88 19.10 -21.23
N VAL A 320 1.16 17.84 -21.63
CA VAL A 320 0.24 17.04 -22.45
C VAL A 320 -1.00 16.66 -21.63
N LEU A 321 -0.81 16.30 -20.37
CA LEU A 321 -1.90 15.96 -19.47
C LEU A 321 -2.82 17.16 -19.25
N GLU A 322 -2.27 18.35 -19.08
CA GLU A 322 -3.03 19.57 -18.88
C GLU A 322 -3.87 19.94 -20.13
N MET A 323 -3.26 19.85 -21.32
CA MET A 323 -3.99 20.04 -22.58
C MET A 323 -5.15 19.06 -22.76
N GLU A 324 -4.99 17.79 -22.32
CA GLU A 324 -6.08 16.80 -22.37
C GLU A 324 -7.23 17.13 -21.42
N LYS A 325 -6.93 17.69 -20.23
CA LYS A 325 -7.96 18.15 -19.29
C LYS A 325 -8.78 19.30 -19.87
N ILE A 326 -8.10 20.33 -20.39
CA ILE A 326 -8.75 21.50 -21.01
C ILE A 326 -9.67 21.07 -22.16
N LYS A 327 -9.21 20.13 -23.02
CA LYS A 327 -10.03 19.61 -24.13
C LYS A 327 -11.26 18.83 -23.65
N LYS A 328 -11.21 18.18 -22.51
CA LYS A 328 -12.37 17.48 -21.93
C LYS A 328 -13.37 18.43 -21.31
N GLU A 329 -12.90 19.47 -20.67
CA GLU A 329 -13.75 20.50 -20.06
C GLU A 329 -14.49 21.32 -21.12
N SER A 330 -13.80 21.72 -22.21
CA SER A 330 -14.41 22.44 -23.32
C SER A 330 -15.45 21.62 -24.09
N LYS A 331 -15.33 20.30 -24.14
CA LYS A 331 -16.35 19.42 -24.71
C LYS A 331 -17.61 19.32 -23.85
N LYS A 332 -17.44 19.28 -22.53
CA LYS A 332 -18.57 19.25 -21.59
C LYS A 332 -19.40 20.54 -21.62
N SER A 333 -18.73 21.70 -21.72
CA SER A 333 -19.40 23.00 -21.80
C SER A 333 -20.11 23.26 -23.14
N ASN A 334 -19.84 22.46 -24.18
CA ASN A 334 -20.53 22.55 -25.48
C ASN A 334 -21.68 21.52 -25.61
N GLU A 335 -21.86 20.63 -24.64
CA GLU A 335 -22.95 19.62 -24.60
C GLU A 335 -24.05 20.00 -23.59
N GLU A 336 -23.84 21.06 -22.79
CA GLU A 336 -24.81 21.72 -21.91
C GLU A 336 -25.41 22.96 -22.63
#